data_db1217a573ccc7a78a0af0b93d44d553
#
_entry.id   db1217a573ccc7a78a0af0b93d44d553
#
_cell.length_a   1.000
_cell.length_b   1.000
_cell.length_c   1.000
_cell.angle_alpha   90.00
_cell.angle_beta   90.00
_cell.angle_gamma   90.00
#
_symmetry.space_group_name_H-M   'P 1'
#
loop_
_entity.id
_entity.type
_entity.pdbx_description
1 polymer ?
#
loop_
_entity_poly.entity_id
_entity_poly.type
_entity_poly.pdbx_seq_one_letter_code
_entity_poly.pdbx_strand_id
1 'polypeptide(L)'
;ASDVYKRQFSMLLNLVETSNADSKQLLWKFVKKYKSEINENDHPIFDNLIEYAIKYFNDVIKTKKIYKTPNEKEKVALKALIKSLDNCNDKMAPEDIQTNIFTVGKENGYKENLREWFKLIYEVVFGDENGPRMGFFISFFGVNETKELIRKKVENV
;
A
#
# COMPACT_ATOMS: atom_id res chain seq x y z
N ALA A 1 -14.58 16.91 -7.00
CA ALA A 1 -15.31 15.63 -6.89
C ALA A 1 -14.60 14.51 -7.65
N SER A 2 -14.22 14.75 -8.90
CA SER A 2 -13.53 13.73 -9.72
C SER A 2 -12.18 13.29 -9.15
N ASP A 3 -11.43 14.19 -8.51
CA ASP A 3 -10.12 13.87 -7.91
C ASP A 3 -10.25 13.00 -6.67
N VAL A 4 -11.31 13.20 -5.89
CA VAL A 4 -11.58 12.37 -4.72
C VAL A 4 -11.89 10.93 -5.14
N TYR A 5 -12.74 10.75 -6.15
CA TYR A 5 -13.07 9.41 -6.69
C TYR A 5 -11.84 8.72 -7.29
N LYS A 6 -10.98 9.46 -8.00
CA LYS A 6 -9.75 8.91 -8.56
C LYS A 6 -8.82 8.39 -7.47
N ARG A 7 -8.66 9.14 -6.37
CA ARG A 7 -7.83 8.71 -5.23
C ARG A 7 -8.39 7.47 -4.57
N GLN A 8 -9.71 7.43 -4.36
CA GLN A 8 -10.38 6.28 -3.77
C GLN A 8 -10.23 5.04 -4.65
N PHE A 9 -10.42 5.20 -5.95
CA PHE A 9 -10.27 4.10 -6.90
C PHE A 9 -8.82 3.59 -6.95
N SER A 10 -7.83 4.50 -6.97
CA SER A 10 -6.42 4.14 -6.94
C SER A 10 -6.06 3.36 -5.68
N MET A 11 -6.58 3.79 -4.52
CA MET A 11 -6.36 3.08 -3.26
C MET A 11 -6.95 1.67 -3.31
N LEU A 12 -8.17 1.52 -3.85
CA LEU A 12 -8.80 0.21 -4.01
C LEU A 12 -7.96 -0.70 -4.91
N LEU A 13 -7.41 -0.18 -6.01
CA LEU A 13 -6.53 -0.96 -6.89
C LEU A 13 -5.28 -1.45 -6.15
N ASN A 14 -4.68 -0.59 -5.33
CA ASN A 14 -3.52 -0.98 -4.53
C ASN A 14 -3.87 -2.05 -3.49
N LEU A 15 -5.04 -1.96 -2.89
CA LEU A 15 -5.51 -2.98 -1.93
C LEU A 15 -5.81 -4.31 -2.62
N VAL A 16 -6.40 -4.30 -3.81
CA VAL A 16 -6.63 -5.52 -4.61
C VAL A 16 -5.29 -6.20 -4.89
N GLU A 17 -4.32 -5.43 -5.36
CA GLU A 17 -2.99 -5.95 -5.71
C GLU A 17 -2.28 -6.58 -4.52
N THR A 18 -2.22 -5.87 -3.40
CA THR A 18 -1.40 -6.27 -2.25
C THR A 18 -2.05 -7.32 -1.36
N SER A 19 -3.37 -7.33 -1.29
CA SER A 19 -4.11 -8.34 -0.52
C SER A 19 -4.37 -9.62 -1.31
N ASN A 20 -4.06 -9.61 -2.60
CA ASN A 20 -4.44 -10.68 -3.52
C ASN A 20 -5.95 -10.95 -3.44
N ALA A 21 -6.71 -9.88 -3.24
CA ALA A 21 -8.14 -9.97 -3.00
C ALA A 21 -8.90 -10.24 -4.30
N ASP A 22 -9.65 -11.31 -4.29
CA ASP A 22 -10.58 -11.65 -5.36
C ASP A 22 -12.04 -11.51 -4.90
N SER A 23 -12.24 -11.03 -3.67
CA SER A 23 -13.59 -10.89 -3.11
C SER A 23 -13.88 -9.48 -2.62
N LYS A 24 -15.13 -9.04 -2.86
CA LYS A 24 -15.62 -7.75 -2.36
C LYS A 24 -15.62 -7.67 -0.83
N GLN A 25 -15.88 -8.79 -0.16
CA GLN A 25 -15.94 -8.83 1.30
C GLN A 25 -14.62 -8.42 1.94
N LEU A 26 -13.49 -8.88 1.38
CA LEU A 26 -12.18 -8.53 1.91
C LEU A 26 -11.91 -7.02 1.73
N LEU A 27 -12.21 -6.47 0.56
CA LEU A 27 -12.04 -5.04 0.33
C LEU A 27 -12.95 -4.18 1.21
N TRP A 28 -14.20 -4.61 1.41
CA TRP A 28 -15.10 -3.93 2.34
C TRP A 28 -14.56 -3.91 3.76
N LYS A 29 -13.87 -4.98 4.18
CA LYS A 29 -13.24 -5.04 5.49
C LYS A 29 -12.20 -3.93 5.66
N PHE A 30 -11.38 -3.68 4.65
CA PHE A 30 -10.39 -2.59 4.69
C PHE A 30 -11.08 -1.21 4.68
N VAL A 31 -12.12 -1.03 3.87
CA VAL A 31 -12.87 0.23 3.80
C VAL A 31 -13.55 0.56 5.12
N LYS A 32 -14.19 -0.42 5.75
CA LYS A 32 -14.86 -0.25 7.05
C LYS A 32 -13.89 0.09 8.16
N LYS A 33 -12.65 -0.35 8.05
CA LYS A 33 -11.58 0.00 8.99
C LYS A 33 -11.28 1.50 8.97
N TYR A 34 -11.42 2.14 7.81
CA TYR A 34 -11.19 3.57 7.63
C TYR A 34 -12.44 4.40 7.94
N LYS A 35 -13.60 3.96 7.47
CA LYS A 35 -14.89 4.62 7.71
C LYS A 35 -15.93 3.58 8.09
N SER A 36 -16.12 3.42 9.40
CA SER A 36 -17.03 2.42 9.95
C SER A 36 -18.50 2.63 9.58
N GLU A 37 -18.88 3.87 9.26
CA GLU A 37 -20.26 4.22 8.87
C GLU A 37 -20.62 3.82 7.44
N ILE A 38 -19.63 3.47 6.61
CA ILE A 38 -19.88 3.04 5.22
C ILE A 38 -20.12 1.52 5.20
N ASN A 39 -21.19 1.11 4.52
CA ASN A 39 -21.50 -0.31 4.32
C ASN A 39 -22.09 -0.58 2.95
N GLU A 40 -22.10 -1.84 2.54
CA GLU A 40 -22.53 -2.26 1.22
C GLU A 40 -24.03 -2.06 0.96
N ASN A 41 -24.84 -2.05 2.01
CA ASN A 41 -26.30 -1.90 1.88
C ASN A 41 -26.71 -0.45 1.65
N ASP A 42 -26.06 0.48 2.35
CA ASP A 42 -26.39 1.91 2.29
C ASP A 42 -25.58 2.66 1.25
N HIS A 43 -24.51 2.05 0.72
CA HIS A 43 -23.59 2.68 -0.22
C HIS A 43 -23.35 1.82 -1.46
N PRO A 44 -24.42 1.56 -2.26
CA PRO A 44 -24.31 0.67 -3.44
C PRO A 44 -23.35 1.19 -4.51
N ILE A 45 -23.18 2.51 -4.63
CA ILE A 45 -22.21 3.09 -5.57
C ILE A 45 -20.80 2.66 -5.20
N PHE A 46 -20.48 2.66 -3.91
CA PHE A 46 -19.17 2.25 -3.43
C PHE A 46 -18.93 0.75 -3.63
N ASP A 47 -19.97 -0.06 -3.44
CA ASP A 47 -19.91 -1.50 -3.71
C ASP A 47 -19.60 -1.79 -5.18
N ASN A 48 -20.23 -1.06 -6.09
CA ASN A 48 -19.96 -1.16 -7.51
C ASN A 48 -18.54 -0.73 -7.87
N LEU A 49 -18.02 0.29 -7.19
CA LEU A 49 -16.65 0.77 -7.39
C LEU A 49 -15.64 -0.29 -6.97
N ILE A 50 -15.88 -0.97 -5.85
CA ILE A 50 -15.03 -2.07 -5.36
C ILE A 50 -15.02 -3.22 -6.38
N GLU A 51 -16.19 -3.62 -6.85
CA GLU A 51 -16.32 -4.68 -7.85
C GLU A 51 -15.60 -4.34 -9.15
N TYR A 52 -15.75 -3.10 -9.61
CA TYR A 52 -15.05 -2.61 -10.79
C TYR A 52 -13.52 -2.59 -10.60
N ALA A 53 -13.04 -2.20 -9.41
CA ALA A 53 -11.61 -2.19 -9.11
C ALA A 53 -11.00 -3.60 -9.20
N ILE A 54 -11.68 -4.60 -8.65
CA ILE A 54 -11.23 -6.01 -8.72
C ILE A 54 -11.13 -6.45 -10.17
N LYS A 55 -12.17 -6.21 -10.95
CA LYS A 55 -12.22 -6.61 -12.35
C LYS A 55 -11.15 -5.88 -13.18
N TYR A 56 -11.03 -4.58 -13.00
CA TYR A 56 -10.05 -3.76 -13.74
C TYR A 56 -8.62 -4.21 -13.45
N PHE A 57 -8.31 -4.47 -12.19
CA PHE A 57 -6.97 -4.96 -11.83
C PHE A 57 -6.68 -6.30 -12.51
N ASN A 58 -7.58 -7.26 -12.40
CA ASN A 58 -7.37 -8.59 -12.95
C ASN A 58 -7.30 -8.59 -14.49
N ASP A 59 -8.16 -7.81 -15.15
CA ASP A 59 -8.29 -7.83 -16.61
C ASP A 59 -7.24 -6.94 -17.31
N VAL A 60 -6.82 -5.84 -16.67
CA VAL A 60 -6.04 -4.80 -17.33
C VAL A 60 -4.66 -4.59 -16.70
N ILE A 61 -4.57 -4.48 -15.38
CA ILE A 61 -3.34 -4.05 -14.71
C ILE A 61 -2.38 -5.19 -14.44
N LYS A 62 -2.88 -6.31 -13.94
CA LYS A 62 -2.08 -7.42 -13.41
C LYS A 62 -1.00 -7.91 -14.38
N THR A 63 -1.32 -8.01 -15.65
CA THR A 63 -0.40 -8.50 -16.68
C THR A 63 0.70 -7.49 -17.06
N LYS A 64 0.51 -6.22 -16.72
CA LYS A 64 1.44 -5.12 -17.04
C LYS A 64 2.40 -4.80 -15.90
N LYS A 65 2.24 -5.42 -14.74
CA LYS A 65 3.05 -5.12 -13.55
C LYS A 65 4.41 -5.77 -13.65
N ILE A 66 5.45 -4.98 -13.38
CA ILE A 66 6.84 -5.44 -13.30
C ILE A 66 7.38 -4.98 -11.95
N TYR A 67 7.61 -5.95 -11.06
CA TYR A 67 8.12 -5.67 -9.72
C TYR A 67 9.65 -5.63 -9.73
N LYS A 68 10.20 -4.61 -9.07
CA LYS A 68 11.64 -4.50 -8.93
C LYS A 68 12.17 -5.52 -7.94
N THR A 69 13.26 -6.18 -8.32
CA THR A 69 14.06 -7.01 -7.42
C THR A 69 15.08 -6.10 -6.72
N PRO A 70 14.99 -5.90 -5.39
CA PRO A 70 15.92 -5.01 -4.70
C PRO A 70 17.33 -5.58 -4.67
N ASN A 71 18.35 -4.72 -4.82
CA ASN A 71 19.74 -5.10 -4.64
C ASN A 71 20.07 -5.19 -3.15
N GLU A 72 21.31 -5.58 -2.79
CA GLU A 72 21.69 -5.80 -1.40
C GLU A 72 21.56 -4.54 -0.54
N LYS A 73 21.94 -3.38 -1.07
CA LYS A 73 21.83 -2.10 -0.36
C LYS A 73 20.35 -1.73 -0.14
N GLU A 74 19.54 -1.92 -1.15
CA GLU A 74 18.09 -1.67 -1.09
C GLU A 74 17.40 -2.61 -0.11
N LYS A 75 17.82 -3.87 -0.06
CA LYS A 75 17.31 -4.84 0.93
C LYS A 75 17.59 -4.40 2.36
N VAL A 76 18.78 -3.84 2.63
CA VAL A 76 19.12 -3.34 3.96
C VAL A 76 18.13 -2.24 4.37
N ALA A 77 17.86 -1.30 3.48
CA ALA A 77 16.90 -0.22 3.74
C ALA A 77 15.48 -0.75 3.95
N LEU A 78 15.05 -1.71 3.13
CA LEU A 78 13.71 -2.30 3.26
C LEU A 78 13.57 -3.12 4.54
N LYS A 79 14.62 -3.83 4.96
CA LYS A 79 14.63 -4.54 6.25
C LYS A 79 14.56 -3.56 7.42
N ALA A 80 15.23 -2.42 7.31
CA ALA A 80 15.14 -1.36 8.31
C ALA A 80 13.70 -0.81 8.38
N LEU A 81 13.01 -0.70 7.25
CA LEU A 81 11.61 -0.30 7.23
C LEU A 81 10.73 -1.31 7.95
N ILE A 82 10.89 -2.60 7.68
CA ILE A 82 10.15 -3.65 8.36
C ILE A 82 10.34 -3.55 9.88
N LYS A 83 11.58 -3.42 10.33
CA LYS A 83 11.90 -3.30 11.75
C LYS A 83 11.29 -2.04 12.37
N SER A 84 11.33 -0.93 11.66
CA SER A 84 10.76 0.32 12.10
C SER A 84 9.23 0.25 12.27
N LEU A 85 8.55 -0.55 11.45
CA LEU A 85 7.12 -0.76 11.56
C LEU A 85 6.72 -1.50 12.85
N ASP A 86 7.67 -2.15 13.54
CA ASP A 86 7.42 -2.72 14.86
C ASP A 86 7.03 -1.65 15.90
N ASN A 87 7.42 -0.40 15.68
CA ASN A 87 7.07 0.73 16.52
C ASN A 87 5.73 1.37 16.13
N CYS A 88 5.08 0.88 15.10
CA CYS A 88 3.81 1.36 14.60
C CYS A 88 2.69 0.39 14.97
N ASN A 89 1.47 0.91 15.03
CA ASN A 89 0.27 0.07 15.22
C ASN A 89 -0.89 0.66 14.40
N ASP A 90 -1.96 -0.11 14.27
CA ASP A 90 -3.10 0.26 13.44
C ASP A 90 -3.93 1.41 14.01
N LYS A 91 -3.64 1.84 15.25
CA LYS A 91 -4.30 2.98 15.90
C LYS A 91 -3.56 4.30 15.69
N MET A 92 -2.34 4.25 15.17
CA MET A 92 -1.56 5.44 14.91
C MET A 92 -2.16 6.25 13.75
N ALA A 93 -2.02 7.57 13.83
CA ALA A 93 -2.41 8.43 12.72
C ALA A 93 -1.58 8.11 11.47
N PRO A 94 -2.19 8.12 10.28
CA PRO A 94 -1.44 7.88 9.04
C PRO A 94 -0.22 8.78 8.87
N GLU A 95 -0.32 10.02 9.32
CA GLU A 95 0.78 11.00 9.24
C GLU A 95 1.99 10.58 10.09
N ASP A 96 1.74 9.96 11.24
CA ASP A 96 2.81 9.48 12.13
C ASP A 96 3.52 8.26 11.51
N ILE A 97 2.77 7.38 10.88
CA ILE A 97 3.34 6.26 10.13
C ILE A 97 4.17 6.80 8.97
N GLN A 98 3.66 7.79 8.26
CA GLN A 98 4.37 8.44 7.14
C GLN A 98 5.70 9.05 7.62
N THR A 99 5.69 9.74 8.75
CA THR A 99 6.89 10.33 9.35
C THR A 99 7.93 9.25 9.67
N ASN A 100 7.49 8.12 10.19
CA ASN A 100 8.37 6.98 10.46
C ASN A 100 9.06 6.48 9.19
N ILE A 101 8.32 6.40 8.09
CA ILE A 101 8.88 5.96 6.81
C ILE A 101 9.91 6.95 6.28
N PHE A 102 9.65 8.25 6.38
CA PHE A 102 10.62 9.30 6.05
C PHE A 102 11.91 9.13 6.85
N THR A 103 11.80 8.92 8.14
CA THR A 103 12.93 8.76 9.04
C THR A 103 13.80 7.58 8.62
N VAL A 104 13.19 6.43 8.31
CA VAL A 104 13.91 5.25 7.83
C VAL A 104 14.70 5.58 6.55
N GLY A 105 14.07 6.28 5.61
CA GLY A 105 14.75 6.67 4.38
C GLY A 105 15.96 7.55 4.63
N LYS A 106 15.80 8.54 5.51
CA LYS A 106 16.91 9.45 5.88
C LYS A 106 18.07 8.71 6.54
N GLU A 107 17.79 7.75 7.38
CA GLU A 107 18.77 6.99 8.13
C GLU A 107 19.45 5.89 7.30
N ASN A 108 18.91 5.55 6.14
CA ASN A 108 19.36 4.44 5.32
C ASN A 108 19.85 4.86 3.92
N GLY A 109 20.38 6.09 3.82
CA GLY A 109 21.08 6.54 2.62
C GLY A 109 20.26 7.38 1.65
N TYR A 110 19.02 7.73 1.99
CA TYR A 110 18.13 8.50 1.12
C TYR A 110 17.86 9.93 1.60
N LYS A 111 18.65 10.41 2.56
CA LYS A 111 18.46 11.75 3.15
C LYS A 111 18.47 12.86 2.10
N GLU A 112 19.37 12.78 1.13
CA GLU A 112 19.51 13.78 0.07
C GLU A 112 18.51 13.59 -1.06
N ASN A 113 17.86 12.44 -1.14
CA ASN A 113 16.87 12.14 -2.18
C ASN A 113 15.80 11.17 -1.70
N LEU A 114 14.84 11.69 -0.93
CA LEU A 114 13.72 10.90 -0.41
C LEU A 114 12.79 10.41 -1.52
N ARG A 115 12.79 11.09 -2.67
CA ARG A 115 12.02 10.64 -3.83
C ARG A 115 12.44 9.25 -4.28
N GLU A 116 13.75 8.98 -4.28
CA GLU A 116 14.29 7.65 -4.65
C GLU A 116 13.91 6.58 -3.61
N TRP A 117 13.78 6.96 -2.34
CA TRP A 117 13.33 6.05 -1.29
C TRP A 117 11.89 5.58 -1.54
N PHE A 118 10.98 6.51 -1.78
CA PHE A 118 9.59 6.16 -2.06
C PHE A 118 9.44 5.43 -3.39
N LYS A 119 10.22 5.81 -4.40
CA LYS A 119 10.25 5.10 -5.68
C LYS A 119 10.65 3.64 -5.49
N LEU A 120 11.67 3.38 -4.68
CA LEU A 120 12.10 2.01 -4.34
C LEU A 120 10.94 1.22 -3.71
N ILE A 121 10.27 1.79 -2.72
CA ILE A 121 9.14 1.13 -2.06
C ILE A 121 8.04 0.82 -3.09
N TYR A 122 7.68 1.79 -3.92
CA TYR A 122 6.62 1.62 -4.92
C TYR A 122 6.99 0.57 -5.97
N GLU A 123 8.21 0.59 -6.48
CA GLU A 123 8.64 -0.38 -7.49
C GLU A 123 8.70 -1.81 -6.94
N VAL A 124 9.09 -1.98 -5.69
CA VAL A 124 9.16 -3.29 -5.06
C VAL A 124 7.77 -3.80 -4.67
N VAL A 125 6.93 -2.95 -4.10
CA VAL A 125 5.63 -3.34 -3.54
C VAL A 125 4.53 -3.35 -4.61
N PHE A 126 4.50 -2.31 -5.45
CA PHE A 126 3.41 -2.11 -6.42
C PHE A 126 3.82 -2.26 -7.87
N GLY A 127 5.10 -2.48 -8.16
CA GLY A 127 5.57 -2.61 -9.53
C GLY A 127 5.41 -1.35 -10.37
N ASP A 128 5.47 -0.18 -9.76
CA ASP A 128 5.29 1.12 -10.40
C ASP A 128 6.20 2.15 -9.74
N GLU A 129 6.57 3.20 -10.48
CA GLU A 129 7.36 4.30 -9.93
C GLU A 129 6.58 5.16 -8.95
N ASN A 130 5.26 5.16 -9.07
CA ASN A 130 4.33 5.91 -8.24
C ASN A 130 3.45 4.96 -7.46
N GLY A 131 2.94 5.44 -6.34
CA GLY A 131 2.05 4.65 -5.51
C GLY A 131 1.27 5.52 -4.53
N PRO A 132 0.54 4.90 -3.61
CA PRO A 132 -0.23 5.62 -2.62
C PRO A 132 0.69 6.27 -1.59
N ARG A 133 0.18 7.26 -0.89
CA ARG A 133 0.86 7.77 0.30
C ARG A 133 0.95 6.63 1.32
N MET A 134 2.16 6.21 1.63
CA MET A 134 2.39 4.95 2.35
C MET A 134 1.78 4.93 3.76
N GLY A 135 1.78 6.03 4.48
CA GLY A 135 1.13 6.09 5.80
C GLY A 135 -0.36 5.78 5.72
N PHE A 136 -1.05 6.32 4.73
CA PHE A 136 -2.46 6.02 4.48
C PHE A 136 -2.68 4.60 4.02
N PHE A 137 -1.85 4.11 3.10
CA PHE A 137 -1.92 2.73 2.63
C PHE A 137 -1.79 1.75 3.80
N ILE A 138 -0.80 1.94 4.66
CA ILE A 138 -0.56 1.07 5.81
C ILE A 138 -1.74 1.11 6.78
N SER A 139 -2.36 2.28 6.98
CA SER A 139 -3.55 2.39 7.81
C SER A 139 -4.73 1.59 7.27
N PHE A 140 -4.88 1.50 5.94
CA PHE A 140 -5.92 0.68 5.32
C PHE A 140 -5.56 -0.80 5.35
N PHE A 141 -4.36 -1.13 4.90
CA PHE A 141 -3.93 -2.51 4.72
C PHE A 141 -3.60 -3.20 6.04
N GLY A 142 -2.96 -2.48 6.94
CA GLY A 142 -2.52 -2.99 8.23
C GLY A 142 -1.01 -2.99 8.36
N VAL A 143 -0.52 -2.71 9.58
CA VAL A 143 0.92 -2.67 9.87
C VAL A 143 1.55 -4.06 9.69
N ASN A 144 0.97 -5.08 10.30
CA ASN A 144 1.50 -6.45 10.21
C ASN A 144 1.44 -7.00 8.79
N GLU A 145 0.35 -6.73 8.09
CA GLU A 145 0.15 -7.14 6.70
C GLU A 145 1.17 -6.49 5.79
N THR A 146 1.50 -5.22 6.03
CA THR A 146 2.53 -4.48 5.26
C THR A 146 3.92 -5.05 5.53
N LYS A 147 4.24 -5.33 6.80
CA LYS A 147 5.52 -5.95 7.16
C LYS A 147 5.72 -7.27 6.44
N GLU A 148 4.69 -8.11 6.44
CA GLU A 148 4.73 -9.41 5.78
C GLU A 148 4.86 -9.28 4.27
N LEU A 149 4.14 -8.33 3.67
CA LEU A 149 4.22 -8.05 2.25
C LEU A 149 5.65 -7.67 1.83
N ILE A 150 6.28 -6.74 2.56
CA ILE A 150 7.64 -6.30 2.26
C ILE A 150 8.63 -7.44 2.50
N ARG A 151 8.46 -8.20 3.59
CA ARG A 151 9.33 -9.34 3.90
C ARG A 151 9.37 -10.34 2.74
N LYS A 152 8.22 -10.70 2.21
CA LYS A 152 8.14 -11.63 1.07
C LYS A 152 8.88 -11.12 -0.15
N LYS A 153 8.77 -9.80 -0.43
CA LYS A 153 9.45 -9.19 -1.57
C LYS A 153 10.97 -9.15 -1.40
N VAL A 154 11.44 -9.01 -0.16
CA VAL A 154 12.88 -8.96 0.16
C VAL A 154 13.49 -10.36 0.20
N GLU A 155 12.78 -11.34 0.75
CA GLU A 155 13.29 -12.71 0.98
C GLU A 155 13.20 -13.61 -0.24
N ASN A 156 12.26 -13.37 -1.15
CA ASN A 156 12.02 -14.20 -2.33
C ASN A 156 12.96 -13.88 -3.50
N VAL A 157 14.17 -13.45 -3.20
CA VAL A 157 15.13 -13.02 -4.23
C VAL A 157 16.43 -13.83 -4.13
#